data_c768551b6cbff878fd16d25af50c192d
#
_entry.id   c768551b6cbff878fd16d25af50c192d
#
_cell.length_a   1.000
_cell.length_b   1.000
_cell.length_c   1.000
_cell.angle_alpha   90.00
_cell.angle_beta   90.00
_cell.angle_gamma   90.00
#
_symmetry.space_group_name_H-M   'P 1'
#
loop_
_entity.id
_entity.type
_entity.pdbx_description
1 polymer ?
#
loop_
_entity_poly.entity_id
_entity_poly.type
_entity_poly.pdbx_seq_one_letter_code
_entity_poly.pdbx_strand_id
1 'polypeptide(L)'
;MTEGKSFFIDTTKCTACRGCQIACKQWNQRATEKTINRGSHQNPPDLSFNTWKLVRFSEISGDKVEWYFFPDQCRHCVSPPCKEVADGKAKGAVTQDEKTGAVIFNPKIKIKPADFKEIKEACPYDIPRIHSTAGIMGKCTMCFDRTPEGLLPACVKTCPTGAMNFGDRKAMLELGNKRLAEVKGTYKDASLANPDDVRVIYLLVDDPKKYHKFAVAENTIGITRKVALKRILKPLKEFQWIG
;
A
#
# COMPACT_ATOMS: atom_id res chain seq x y z
N MET A 1 9.96 -7.30 13.56
CA MET A 1 10.96 -6.52 12.80
C MET A 1 10.36 -5.16 12.47
N THR A 2 10.71 -4.17 13.26
CA THR A 2 10.22 -2.79 13.12
C THR A 2 11.17 -1.92 12.26
N GLU A 3 12.34 -2.44 11.92
CA GLU A 3 13.33 -1.78 11.09
C GLU A 3 13.02 -1.86 9.59
N GLY A 4 13.87 -1.29 8.75
CA GLY A 4 13.74 -1.22 7.30
C GLY A 4 13.31 0.15 6.81
N LYS A 5 12.81 0.21 5.59
CA LYS A 5 12.41 1.45 4.91
C LYS A 5 10.91 1.68 5.00
N SER A 6 10.50 2.94 4.96
CA SER A 6 9.10 3.36 4.93
C SER A 6 8.91 4.60 4.08
N PHE A 7 7.68 4.77 3.61
CA PHE A 7 7.19 6.05 3.08
C PHE A 7 6.46 6.81 4.19
N PHE A 8 6.58 8.11 4.16
CA PHE A 8 5.64 9.02 4.79
C PHE A 8 5.00 9.90 3.72
N ILE A 9 3.69 9.93 3.68
CA ILE A 9 2.91 10.68 2.68
C ILE A 9 2.00 11.67 3.41
N ASP A 10 2.33 12.95 3.28
CA ASP A 10 1.59 14.07 3.83
C ASP A 10 0.51 14.52 2.83
N THR A 11 -0.75 14.13 3.05
CA THR A 11 -1.82 14.47 2.13
C THR A 11 -2.14 15.96 2.13
N THR A 12 -1.75 16.73 3.14
CA THR A 12 -1.94 18.19 3.19
C THR A 12 -1.11 18.93 2.14
N LYS A 13 -0.01 18.30 1.70
CA LYS A 13 0.88 18.84 0.67
C LYS A 13 0.57 18.29 -0.73
N CYS A 14 -0.34 17.33 -0.84
CA CYS A 14 -0.65 16.70 -2.13
C CYS A 14 -1.54 17.61 -2.96
N THR A 15 -1.06 18.03 -4.12
CA THR A 15 -1.81 18.85 -5.09
C THR A 15 -2.46 18.01 -6.20
N ALA A 16 -2.48 16.70 -6.05
CA ALA A 16 -3.04 15.76 -7.04
C ALA A 16 -2.46 15.91 -8.47
N CYS A 17 -1.22 16.37 -8.61
CA CYS A 17 -0.56 16.57 -9.90
C CYS A 17 -0.35 15.27 -10.70
N ARG A 18 -0.51 14.10 -10.07
CA ARG A 18 -0.32 12.75 -10.64
C ARG A 18 1.10 12.45 -11.11
N GLY A 19 2.08 13.31 -10.86
CA GLY A 19 3.49 13.06 -11.19
C GLY A 19 4.01 11.73 -10.64
N CYS A 20 3.66 11.39 -9.40
CA CYS A 20 4.01 10.12 -8.76
C CYS A 20 3.40 8.89 -9.47
N GLN A 21 2.20 8.99 -10.01
CA GLN A 21 1.52 7.95 -10.79
C GLN A 21 2.24 7.71 -12.12
N ILE A 22 2.56 8.79 -12.84
CA ILE A 22 3.27 8.74 -14.12
C ILE A 22 4.69 8.21 -13.92
N ALA A 23 5.44 8.73 -12.94
CA ALA A 23 6.79 8.27 -12.66
C ALA A 23 6.84 6.79 -12.28
N CYS A 24 5.88 6.29 -11.50
CA CYS A 24 5.78 4.87 -11.18
C CYS A 24 5.56 4.02 -12.42
N LYS A 25 4.64 4.43 -13.30
CA LYS A 25 4.33 3.73 -14.55
C LYS A 25 5.53 3.71 -15.49
N GLN A 26 6.17 4.86 -15.69
CA GLN A 26 7.32 5.04 -16.56
C GLN A 26 8.52 4.22 -16.08
N TRP A 27 8.87 4.36 -14.80
CA TRP A 27 10.02 3.65 -14.23
C TRP A 27 9.86 2.12 -14.31
N ASN A 28 8.68 1.62 -13.98
CA ASN A 28 8.40 0.18 -13.99
C ASN A 28 8.00 -0.35 -15.38
N GLN A 29 8.12 0.45 -16.45
CA GLN A 29 7.79 0.09 -17.82
C GLN A 29 6.41 -0.56 -17.97
N ARG A 30 5.41 0.00 -17.24
CA ARG A 30 4.05 -0.51 -17.29
C ARG A 30 3.32 0.04 -18.51
N ALA A 31 2.68 -0.86 -19.24
CA ALA A 31 1.92 -0.51 -20.44
C ALA A 31 0.85 0.54 -20.14
N THR A 32 0.58 1.38 -21.11
CA THR A 32 -0.56 2.29 -21.07
C THR A 32 -1.87 1.53 -21.08
N GLU A 33 -2.90 2.13 -20.51
CA GLU A 33 -4.25 1.58 -20.49
C GLU A 33 -5.17 2.55 -21.21
N LYS A 34 -6.17 2.03 -21.90
CA LYS A 34 -7.19 2.87 -22.52
C LYS A 34 -7.94 3.62 -21.42
N THR A 35 -7.80 4.93 -21.42
CA THR A 35 -8.47 5.82 -20.47
C THR A 35 -9.61 6.55 -21.17
N ILE A 36 -10.68 6.77 -20.44
CA ILE A 36 -11.84 7.55 -20.91
C ILE A 36 -12.23 8.55 -19.82
N ASN A 37 -12.80 9.67 -20.22
CA ASN A 37 -13.39 10.61 -19.26
C ASN A 37 -14.62 9.97 -18.59
N ARG A 38 -14.66 9.99 -17.27
CA ARG A 38 -15.74 9.41 -16.44
C ARG A 38 -16.39 10.45 -15.52
N GLY A 39 -16.21 11.73 -15.82
CA GLY A 39 -16.70 12.81 -14.99
C GLY A 39 -15.88 13.05 -13.72
N SER A 40 -14.74 12.39 -13.54
CA SER A 40 -13.79 12.61 -12.44
C SER A 40 -12.41 12.89 -12.98
N HIS A 41 -11.62 13.65 -12.22
CA HIS A 41 -10.19 13.82 -12.48
C HIS A 41 -9.37 12.55 -12.24
N GLN A 42 -9.93 11.55 -11.55
CA GLN A 42 -9.28 10.26 -11.35
C GLN A 42 -9.27 9.44 -12.65
N ASN A 43 -8.07 9.09 -13.11
CA ASN A 43 -7.91 8.24 -14.28
C ASN A 43 -6.60 7.46 -14.19
N PRO A 44 -6.60 6.12 -14.31
CA PRO A 44 -7.74 5.22 -14.52
C PRO A 44 -8.67 5.13 -13.29
N PRO A 45 -9.81 4.41 -13.37
CA PRO A 45 -10.79 4.35 -12.29
C PRO A 45 -10.28 3.60 -11.06
N ASP A 46 -9.33 2.68 -11.22
CA ASP A 46 -8.76 1.92 -10.11
C ASP A 46 -7.32 1.47 -10.43
N LEU A 47 -6.64 0.94 -9.42
CA LEU A 47 -5.37 0.22 -9.58
C LEU A 47 -5.57 -0.99 -10.51
N SER A 48 -4.53 -1.32 -11.27
CA SER A 48 -4.53 -2.45 -12.19
C SER A 48 -3.17 -3.15 -12.17
N PHE A 49 -3.03 -4.21 -12.97
CA PHE A 49 -1.73 -4.84 -13.20
C PHE A 49 -0.71 -3.85 -13.81
N ASN A 50 -1.18 -2.86 -14.55
CA ASN A 50 -0.34 -1.85 -15.20
C ASN A 50 -0.32 -0.49 -14.47
N THR A 51 -1.17 -0.28 -13.47
CA THR A 51 -1.22 0.96 -12.68
C THR A 51 -1.06 0.63 -11.20
N TRP A 52 0.17 0.71 -10.70
CA TRP A 52 0.54 0.33 -9.34
C TRP A 52 0.46 1.47 -8.33
N LYS A 53 0.42 2.70 -8.83
CA LYS A 53 0.17 3.91 -8.06
C LYS A 53 -0.88 4.74 -8.76
N LEU A 54 -1.88 5.19 -8.00
CA LEU A 54 -3.01 5.96 -8.48
C LEU A 54 -3.28 7.10 -7.51
N VAL A 55 -3.38 8.32 -8.01
CA VAL A 55 -3.90 9.41 -7.20
C VAL A 55 -5.42 9.36 -7.27
N ARG A 56 -6.05 9.00 -6.16
CA ARG A 56 -7.50 8.99 -6.03
C ARG A 56 -8.00 10.39 -5.74
N PHE A 57 -9.14 10.72 -6.32
CA PHE A 57 -9.86 11.96 -6.15
C PHE A 57 -11.19 11.64 -5.49
N SER A 58 -11.46 12.25 -4.35
CA SER A 58 -12.76 12.22 -3.70
C SER A 58 -13.28 13.65 -3.65
N GLU A 59 -14.43 13.86 -4.25
CA GLU A 59 -15.12 15.15 -4.35
C GLU A 59 -16.42 15.00 -3.56
N ILE A 60 -16.55 15.74 -2.46
CA ILE A 60 -17.72 15.70 -1.60
C ILE A 60 -18.44 17.04 -1.76
N SER A 61 -19.67 16.99 -2.28
CA SER A 61 -20.53 18.13 -2.43
C SER A 61 -21.29 18.41 -1.14
N GLY A 62 -21.29 19.66 -0.71
CA GLY A 62 -22.01 20.19 0.44
C GLY A 62 -22.17 21.69 0.25
N ASP A 63 -22.19 22.46 1.33
CA ASP A 63 -22.17 23.94 1.28
C ASP A 63 -20.91 24.45 0.57
N LYS A 64 -19.83 23.68 0.67
CA LYS A 64 -18.59 23.85 -0.07
C LYS A 64 -18.16 22.53 -0.66
N VAL A 65 -17.50 22.54 -1.80
CA VAL A 65 -16.88 21.34 -2.38
C VAL A 65 -15.60 21.04 -1.60
N GLU A 66 -15.53 19.85 -1.00
CA GLU A 66 -14.34 19.34 -0.36
C GLU A 66 -13.62 18.36 -1.29
N TRP A 67 -12.32 18.50 -1.42
CA TRP A 67 -11.49 17.65 -2.27
C TRP A 67 -10.45 16.92 -1.42
N TYR A 68 -10.46 15.59 -1.50
CA TYR A 68 -9.49 14.75 -0.85
C TYR A 68 -8.66 13.98 -1.87
N PHE A 69 -7.35 14.11 -1.78
CA PHE A 69 -6.40 13.45 -2.68
C PHE A 69 -5.65 12.35 -1.96
N PHE A 70 -5.70 11.14 -2.51
CA PHE A 70 -5.07 9.99 -1.90
C PHE A 70 -4.14 9.28 -2.89
N PRO A 71 -2.81 9.47 -2.78
CA PRO A 71 -1.82 8.81 -3.63
C PRO A 71 -1.68 7.32 -3.30
N ASP A 72 -2.66 6.52 -3.71
CA ASP A 72 -2.83 5.12 -3.36
C ASP A 72 -1.77 4.20 -3.96
N GLN A 73 -1.29 3.25 -3.16
CA GLN A 73 -0.34 2.20 -3.51
C GLN A 73 -0.35 1.08 -2.48
N CYS A 74 0.44 0.00 -2.70
CA CYS A 74 0.65 -1.02 -1.66
C CYS A 74 1.18 -0.40 -0.37
N ARG A 75 0.65 -0.87 0.77
CA ARG A 75 1.07 -0.40 2.11
C ARG A 75 2.36 -1.05 2.59
N HIS A 76 2.84 -2.13 1.94
CA HIS A 76 3.99 -2.91 2.38
C HIS A 76 3.91 -3.22 3.88
N CYS A 77 2.87 -3.96 4.26
CA CYS A 77 2.56 -4.29 5.65
C CYS A 77 3.76 -4.89 6.38
N VAL A 78 3.89 -4.61 7.68
CA VAL A 78 4.92 -5.20 8.55
C VAL A 78 4.72 -6.72 8.63
N SER A 79 3.47 -7.16 8.77
CA SER A 79 3.05 -8.56 8.66
C SER A 79 2.07 -8.69 7.50
N PRO A 80 2.53 -9.00 6.28
CA PRO A 80 1.69 -8.92 5.09
C PRO A 80 0.71 -10.11 4.96
N PRO A 81 -0.62 -9.91 5.12
CA PRO A 81 -1.60 -11.01 5.04
C PRO A 81 -1.61 -11.67 3.66
N CYS A 82 -1.36 -10.90 2.59
CA CYS A 82 -1.27 -11.45 1.24
C CYS A 82 -0.13 -12.45 1.08
N LYS A 83 0.99 -12.29 1.83
CA LYS A 83 2.08 -13.28 1.86
C LYS A 83 1.67 -14.53 2.63
N GLU A 84 1.03 -14.36 3.76
CA GLU A 84 0.59 -15.48 4.61
C GLU A 84 -0.34 -16.43 3.82
N VAL A 85 -1.30 -15.87 3.07
CA VAL A 85 -2.18 -16.68 2.22
C VAL A 85 -1.43 -17.27 1.03
N ALA A 86 -0.54 -16.49 0.38
CA ALA A 86 0.21 -16.97 -0.78
C ALA A 86 1.17 -18.12 -0.43
N ASP A 87 1.79 -18.10 0.75
CA ASP A 87 2.69 -19.16 1.19
C ASP A 87 1.98 -20.54 1.28
N GLY A 88 0.68 -20.54 1.57
CA GLY A 88 -0.15 -21.75 1.58
C GLY A 88 -0.68 -22.20 0.21
N LYS A 89 -0.55 -21.37 -0.83
CA LYS A 89 -1.11 -21.62 -2.18
C LYS A 89 -0.03 -21.77 -3.25
N ALA A 90 0.95 -20.89 -3.23
CA ALA A 90 2.04 -20.84 -4.19
C ALA A 90 3.30 -20.31 -3.50
N LYS A 91 4.07 -21.21 -2.90
CA LYS A 91 5.28 -20.87 -2.14
C LYS A 91 6.23 -19.99 -2.96
N GLY A 92 6.67 -18.88 -2.38
CA GLY A 92 7.57 -17.94 -3.02
C GLY A 92 6.90 -16.95 -4.00
N ALA A 93 5.58 -17.04 -4.20
CA ALA A 93 4.85 -16.07 -5.04
C ALA A 93 4.82 -14.67 -4.43
N VAL A 94 4.88 -14.58 -3.10
CA VAL A 94 5.01 -13.33 -2.36
C VAL A 94 6.17 -13.45 -1.38
N THR A 95 7.13 -12.54 -1.49
CA THR A 95 8.28 -12.46 -0.59
C THR A 95 8.28 -11.14 0.16
N GLN A 96 8.97 -11.10 1.28
CA GLN A 96 9.24 -9.86 2.00
C GLN A 96 10.75 -9.74 2.18
N ASP A 97 11.30 -8.61 1.73
CA ASP A 97 12.72 -8.34 1.89
C ASP A 97 13.04 -7.98 3.34
N GLU A 98 14.06 -8.61 3.90
CA GLU A 98 14.42 -8.45 5.30
C GLU A 98 15.02 -7.06 5.60
N LYS A 99 15.77 -6.50 4.66
CA LYS A 99 16.47 -5.22 4.84
C LYS A 99 15.55 -4.01 4.71
N THR A 100 14.69 -4.01 3.71
CA THR A 100 13.81 -2.88 3.42
C THR A 100 12.39 -3.08 3.95
N GLY A 101 11.97 -4.34 4.14
CA GLY A 101 10.60 -4.73 4.44
C GLY A 101 9.66 -4.66 3.22
N ALA A 102 10.23 -4.52 2.02
CA ALA A 102 9.44 -4.49 0.79
C ALA A 102 8.73 -5.84 0.57
N VAL A 103 7.42 -5.79 0.38
CA VAL A 103 6.64 -6.98 -0.01
C VAL A 103 6.67 -7.04 -1.53
N ILE A 104 7.17 -8.13 -2.10
CA ILE A 104 7.41 -8.30 -3.54
C ILE A 104 6.59 -9.47 -4.07
N PHE A 105 5.92 -9.27 -5.20
CA PHE A 105 5.27 -10.33 -5.95
C PHE A 105 6.23 -10.86 -7.02
N ASN A 106 6.46 -12.17 -7.01
CA ASN A 106 7.37 -12.82 -7.94
C ASN A 106 6.73 -12.94 -9.34
N PRO A 107 7.26 -12.24 -10.36
CA PRO A 107 6.67 -12.27 -11.70
C PRO A 107 6.88 -13.59 -12.46
N LYS A 108 7.69 -14.50 -11.92
CA LYS A 108 7.93 -15.82 -12.52
C LYS A 108 6.91 -16.87 -12.06
N ILE A 109 6.14 -16.60 -11.04
CA ILE A 109 5.17 -17.56 -10.47
C ILE A 109 3.76 -17.17 -10.93
N LYS A 110 3.12 -18.09 -11.64
CA LYS A 110 1.73 -17.95 -12.07
C LYS A 110 0.80 -18.40 -10.94
N ILE A 111 -0.28 -17.64 -10.74
CA ILE A 111 -1.29 -17.90 -9.72
C ILE A 111 -2.61 -18.28 -10.40
N LYS A 112 -3.26 -19.29 -9.88
CA LYS A 112 -4.60 -19.68 -10.33
C LYS A 112 -5.62 -18.61 -9.92
N PRO A 113 -6.67 -18.35 -10.73
CA PRO A 113 -7.68 -17.34 -10.39
C PRO A 113 -8.32 -17.50 -9.01
N ALA A 114 -8.59 -18.74 -8.60
CA ALA A 114 -9.17 -19.03 -7.28
C ALA A 114 -8.21 -18.64 -6.14
N ASP A 115 -6.92 -19.01 -6.26
CA ASP A 115 -5.89 -18.67 -5.28
C ASP A 115 -5.64 -17.15 -5.21
N PHE A 116 -5.65 -16.49 -6.38
CA PHE A 116 -5.53 -15.02 -6.46
C PHE A 116 -6.68 -14.34 -5.72
N LYS A 117 -7.90 -14.84 -5.84
CA LYS A 117 -9.07 -14.28 -5.14
C LYS A 117 -8.82 -14.27 -3.63
N GLU A 118 -8.37 -15.38 -3.06
CA GLU A 118 -8.09 -15.46 -1.63
C GLU A 118 -6.94 -14.53 -1.19
N ILE A 119 -5.86 -14.43 -2.01
CA ILE A 119 -4.74 -13.52 -1.76
C ILE A 119 -5.20 -12.05 -1.79
N LYS A 120 -6.08 -11.70 -2.73
CA LYS A 120 -6.63 -10.35 -2.85
C LYS A 120 -7.55 -10.02 -1.68
N GLU A 121 -8.45 -10.92 -1.32
CA GLU A 121 -9.39 -10.75 -0.20
C GLU A 121 -8.68 -10.65 1.16
N ALA A 122 -7.49 -11.25 1.30
CA ALA A 122 -6.67 -11.11 2.49
C ALA A 122 -6.06 -9.71 2.64
N CYS A 123 -6.03 -8.91 1.58
CA CYS A 123 -5.46 -7.55 1.63
C CYS A 123 -6.49 -6.54 2.11
N PRO A 124 -6.37 -5.94 3.31
CA PRO A 124 -7.35 -4.98 3.82
C PRO A 124 -7.39 -3.66 3.02
N TYR A 125 -6.43 -3.48 2.11
CA TYR A 125 -6.29 -2.28 1.27
C TYR A 125 -6.67 -2.51 -0.19
N ASP A 126 -7.16 -3.70 -0.55
CA ASP A 126 -7.55 -4.10 -1.92
C ASP A 126 -6.46 -3.84 -2.98
N ILE A 127 -5.20 -4.15 -2.65
CA ILE A 127 -4.07 -3.80 -3.52
C ILE A 127 -3.73 -4.85 -4.60
N PRO A 128 -3.71 -6.17 -4.33
CA PRO A 128 -3.26 -7.14 -5.33
C PRO A 128 -4.03 -7.05 -6.65
N ARG A 129 -3.30 -7.07 -7.76
CA ARG A 129 -3.87 -7.13 -9.12
C ARG A 129 -3.19 -8.28 -9.87
N ILE A 130 -3.88 -8.83 -10.86
CA ILE A 130 -3.38 -9.94 -11.67
C ILE A 130 -3.49 -9.59 -13.16
N HIS A 131 -2.53 -10.05 -13.94
CA HIS A 131 -2.64 -10.02 -15.40
C HIS A 131 -3.60 -11.12 -15.85
N SER A 132 -4.68 -10.76 -16.52
CA SER A 132 -5.81 -11.64 -16.81
C SER A 132 -5.43 -12.92 -17.56
N THR A 133 -4.51 -12.84 -18.52
CA THR A 133 -4.09 -13.98 -19.34
C THR A 133 -2.81 -14.65 -18.83
N ALA A 134 -1.87 -13.89 -18.28
CA ALA A 134 -0.58 -14.44 -17.84
C ALA A 134 -0.64 -15.09 -16.44
N GLY A 135 -1.65 -14.77 -15.63
CA GLY A 135 -1.77 -15.27 -14.26
C GLY A 135 -0.70 -14.74 -13.31
N ILE A 136 -0.05 -13.63 -13.66
CA ILE A 136 1.03 -13.01 -12.88
C ILE A 136 0.45 -11.89 -12.02
N MET A 137 0.79 -11.87 -10.75
CA MET A 137 0.40 -10.79 -9.84
C MET A 137 1.29 -9.56 -9.99
N GLY A 138 0.71 -8.36 -9.79
CA GLY A 138 1.41 -7.09 -9.81
C GLY A 138 0.91 -6.10 -8.78
N LYS A 139 1.83 -5.30 -8.25
CA LYS A 139 1.59 -4.14 -7.38
C LYS A 139 2.88 -3.35 -7.19
N CYS A 140 2.81 -2.22 -6.48
CA CYS A 140 4.01 -1.47 -6.07
C CYS A 140 5.08 -2.39 -5.46
N THR A 141 6.33 -2.24 -5.89
CA THR A 141 7.50 -3.01 -5.44
C THR A 141 8.37 -2.27 -4.43
N MET A 142 7.97 -1.06 -3.99
CA MET A 142 8.81 -0.13 -3.22
C MET A 142 10.04 0.35 -4.04
N CYS A 143 9.98 0.22 -5.37
CA CYS A 143 11.14 0.41 -6.26
C CYS A 143 12.37 -0.39 -5.78
N PHE A 144 12.18 -1.69 -5.55
CA PHE A 144 13.18 -2.60 -4.99
C PHE A 144 14.46 -2.72 -5.85
N ASP A 145 14.38 -2.27 -7.09
CA ASP A 145 15.51 -2.10 -8.01
C ASP A 145 16.32 -0.81 -7.76
N ARG A 146 15.81 0.14 -6.95
CA ARG A 146 16.43 1.44 -6.66
C ARG A 146 16.83 1.58 -5.20
N THR A 147 15.95 1.17 -4.32
CA THR A 147 16.07 1.47 -2.88
C THR A 147 17.26 0.77 -2.19
N PRO A 148 17.69 -0.44 -2.60
CA PRO A 148 18.93 -1.03 -2.07
C PRO A 148 20.19 -0.25 -2.45
N GLU A 149 20.15 0.45 -3.60
CA GLU A 149 21.26 1.30 -4.09
C GLU A 149 21.23 2.73 -3.51
N GLY A 150 20.43 2.97 -2.46
CA GLY A 150 20.29 4.28 -1.83
C GLY A 150 19.50 5.32 -2.64
N LEU A 151 18.91 4.91 -3.76
CA LEU A 151 18.11 5.80 -4.60
C LEU A 151 16.67 5.90 -4.09
N LEU A 152 16.10 7.11 -4.19
CA LEU A 152 14.69 7.32 -3.85
C LEU A 152 13.76 6.56 -4.82
N PRO A 153 12.61 6.02 -4.34
CA PRO A 153 11.56 5.54 -5.21
C PRO A 153 11.16 6.59 -6.25
N ALA A 154 10.86 6.17 -7.48
CA ALA A 154 10.54 7.09 -8.58
C ALA A 154 9.42 8.07 -8.25
N CYS A 155 8.37 7.59 -7.56
CA CYS A 155 7.26 8.42 -7.13
C CYS A 155 7.64 9.48 -6.08
N VAL A 156 8.61 9.19 -5.22
CA VAL A 156 9.10 10.15 -4.22
C VAL A 156 9.95 11.21 -4.91
N LYS A 157 10.92 10.77 -5.74
CA LYS A 157 11.82 11.67 -6.45
C LYS A 157 11.09 12.72 -7.30
N THR A 158 9.94 12.35 -7.85
CA THR A 158 9.16 13.25 -8.75
C THR A 158 8.15 14.13 -8.02
N CYS A 159 7.97 13.99 -6.70
CA CYS A 159 6.95 14.75 -5.98
C CYS A 159 7.35 16.23 -5.82
N PRO A 160 6.70 17.20 -6.52
CA PRO A 160 7.16 18.59 -6.52
C PRO A 160 6.91 19.32 -5.21
N THR A 161 5.91 18.86 -4.43
CA THR A 161 5.51 19.51 -3.17
C THR A 161 6.16 18.90 -1.93
N GLY A 162 6.96 17.83 -2.10
CA GLY A 162 7.50 17.09 -0.97
C GLY A 162 6.43 16.38 -0.12
N ALA A 163 5.25 16.14 -0.69
CA ALA A 163 4.20 15.35 -0.02
C ALA A 163 4.65 13.91 0.25
N MET A 164 5.52 13.36 -0.60
CA MET A 164 6.02 12.00 -0.48
C MET A 164 7.46 11.98 0.03
N ASN A 165 7.69 11.25 1.11
CA ASN A 165 9.00 11.07 1.73
C ASN A 165 9.31 9.57 1.83
N PHE A 166 10.61 9.22 1.86
CA PHE A 166 11.08 7.84 1.97
C PHE A 166 12.41 7.80 2.72
N GLY A 167 12.55 6.86 3.62
CA GLY A 167 13.76 6.70 4.43
C GLY A 167 13.65 5.54 5.41
N ASP A 168 14.52 5.54 6.42
CA ASP A 168 14.44 4.59 7.51
C ASP A 168 13.10 4.70 8.23
N ARG A 169 12.52 3.55 8.61
CA ARG A 169 11.18 3.52 9.20
C ARG A 169 11.08 4.41 10.44
N LYS A 170 12.09 4.40 11.30
CA LYS A 170 12.12 5.24 12.50
C LYS A 170 12.03 6.72 12.13
N ALA A 171 12.87 7.17 11.20
CA ALA A 171 12.86 8.56 10.76
C ALA A 171 11.54 8.98 10.10
N MET A 172 10.90 8.08 9.33
CA MET A 172 9.61 8.37 8.71
C MET A 172 8.47 8.42 9.72
N LEU A 173 8.51 7.61 10.77
CA LEU A 173 7.55 7.69 11.89
C LEU A 173 7.74 8.99 12.69
N GLU A 174 8.97 9.36 13.00
CA GLU A 174 9.29 10.63 13.68
C GLU A 174 8.81 11.83 12.86
N LEU A 175 9.09 11.84 11.55
CA LEU A 175 8.59 12.88 10.64
C LEU A 175 7.07 12.93 10.62
N GLY A 176 6.40 11.76 10.56
CA GLY A 176 4.95 11.66 10.58
C GLY A 176 4.35 12.20 11.86
N ASN A 177 4.89 11.82 13.02
CA ASN A 177 4.43 12.31 14.32
C ASN A 177 4.65 13.82 14.48
N LYS A 178 5.81 14.34 14.04
CA LYS A 178 6.06 15.79 14.05
C LYS A 178 5.02 16.52 13.20
N ARG A 179 4.78 16.07 11.97
CA ARG A 179 3.80 16.69 11.07
C ARG A 179 2.37 16.59 11.63
N LEU A 180 2.02 15.46 12.22
CA LEU A 180 0.72 15.28 12.86
C LEU A 180 0.51 16.32 13.98
N ALA A 181 1.52 16.53 14.83
CA ALA A 181 1.47 17.54 15.91
C ALA A 181 1.28 18.96 15.33
N GLU A 182 2.02 19.29 14.25
CA GLU A 182 1.90 20.60 13.59
C GLU A 182 0.51 20.87 12.99
N VAL A 183 -0.12 19.86 12.39
CA VAL A 183 -1.42 20.06 11.71
C VAL A 183 -2.62 19.92 12.64
N LYS A 184 -2.47 19.26 13.79
CA LYS A 184 -3.57 19.05 14.75
C LYS A 184 -4.21 20.33 15.27
N GLY A 185 -3.47 21.44 15.31
CA GLY A 185 -4.01 22.75 15.67
C GLY A 185 -5.10 23.23 14.71
N THR A 186 -4.97 22.89 13.43
CA THR A 186 -5.93 23.26 12.38
C THR A 186 -6.92 22.12 12.09
N TYR A 187 -6.47 20.88 12.12
CA TYR A 187 -7.26 19.69 11.77
C TYR A 187 -7.36 18.75 12.97
N LYS A 188 -8.45 18.88 13.73
CA LYS A 188 -8.63 18.11 14.99
C LYS A 188 -8.66 16.60 14.77
N ASP A 189 -9.20 16.15 13.64
CA ASP A 189 -9.34 14.73 13.26
C ASP A 189 -8.11 14.17 12.56
N ALA A 190 -7.03 14.97 12.45
CA ALA A 190 -5.81 14.53 11.82
C ALA A 190 -5.23 13.27 12.49
N SER A 191 -4.81 12.31 11.68
CA SER A 191 -4.29 11.02 12.13
C SER A 191 -3.25 10.43 11.17
N LEU A 192 -2.45 9.49 11.67
CA LEU A 192 -1.60 8.63 10.85
C LEU A 192 -2.33 7.30 10.58
N ALA A 193 -2.38 6.90 9.31
CA ALA A 193 -3.06 5.69 8.88
C ALA A 193 -2.24 4.43 9.21
N ASN A 194 -2.69 3.63 10.17
CA ASN A 194 -2.12 2.34 10.59
C ASN A 194 -0.57 2.35 10.74
N PRO A 195 0.05 3.32 11.44
CA PRO A 195 1.50 3.54 11.43
C PRO A 195 2.30 2.33 11.94
N ASP A 196 1.71 1.50 12.82
CA ASP A 196 2.38 0.33 13.38
C ASP A 196 2.37 -0.86 12.43
N ASP A 197 1.34 -0.97 11.59
CA ASP A 197 1.08 -2.16 10.76
C ASP A 197 1.63 -2.03 9.34
N VAL A 198 1.94 -0.80 8.87
CA VAL A 198 2.32 -0.55 7.48
C VAL A 198 3.63 0.22 7.36
N ARG A 199 4.23 0.13 6.17
CA ARG A 199 5.42 0.90 5.79
C ARG A 199 5.12 2.08 4.86
N VAL A 200 3.87 2.24 4.42
CA VAL A 200 3.40 3.43 3.71
C VAL A 200 2.41 4.13 4.61
N ILE A 201 2.91 5.11 5.33
CA ILE A 201 2.20 5.85 6.38
C ILE A 201 1.63 7.11 5.76
N TYR A 202 0.32 7.30 5.85
CA TYR A 202 -0.35 8.52 5.40
C TYR A 202 -0.70 9.40 6.58
N LEU A 203 -0.45 10.69 6.46
CA LEU A 203 -1.07 11.72 7.29
C LEU A 203 -2.39 12.11 6.63
N LEU A 204 -3.49 11.85 7.28
CA LEU A 204 -4.84 12.22 6.88
C LEU A 204 -5.35 13.30 7.83
N VAL A 205 -6.09 14.29 7.34
CA VAL A 205 -6.58 15.42 8.15
C VAL A 205 -8.08 15.35 8.43
N ASP A 206 -8.75 14.33 7.91
CA ASP A 206 -10.18 14.10 8.09
C ASP A 206 -10.44 12.58 8.11
N ASP A 207 -11.72 12.16 8.22
CA ASP A 207 -12.13 10.76 8.18
C ASP A 207 -11.46 10.04 6.99
N PRO A 208 -10.71 8.96 7.25
CA PRO A 208 -10.07 8.18 6.19
C PRO A 208 -11.01 7.76 5.06
N LYS A 209 -12.28 7.54 5.33
CA LYS A 209 -13.30 7.16 4.34
C LYS A 209 -13.57 8.27 3.32
N LYS A 210 -13.38 9.53 3.69
CA LYS A 210 -13.45 10.65 2.74
C LYS A 210 -12.36 10.59 1.67
N TYR A 211 -11.19 10.02 1.99
CA TYR A 211 -10.10 9.84 1.04
C TYR A 211 -10.29 8.60 0.16
N HIS A 212 -10.58 7.48 0.79
CA HIS A 212 -10.83 6.20 0.11
C HIS A 212 -11.34 5.15 1.10
N LYS A 213 -12.29 4.32 0.66
CA LYS A 213 -12.83 3.23 1.49
C LYS A 213 -11.80 2.25 2.05
N PHE A 214 -10.64 2.15 1.42
CA PHE A 214 -9.51 1.32 1.84
C PHE A 214 -8.29 2.17 2.27
N ALA A 215 -8.48 3.41 2.69
CA ALA A 215 -7.37 4.27 3.16
C ALA A 215 -6.69 3.69 4.40
N VAL A 216 -7.49 3.18 5.32
CA VAL A 216 -7.06 2.45 6.53
C VAL A 216 -7.64 1.04 6.52
N ALA A 217 -6.94 0.11 7.18
CA ALA A 217 -7.56 -1.16 7.52
C ALA A 217 -8.60 -0.89 8.60
N GLU A 218 -9.85 -1.21 8.32
CA GLU A 218 -10.84 -1.24 9.39
C GLU A 218 -10.38 -2.28 10.42
N ASN A 219 -10.52 -1.97 11.72
CA ASN A 219 -10.23 -2.88 12.83
C ASN A 219 -11.21 -4.08 12.92
N THR A 220 -11.82 -4.46 11.84
CA THR A 220 -12.24 -5.82 11.69
C THR A 220 -10.95 -6.62 11.73
N ILE A 221 -10.69 -7.23 12.87
CA ILE A 221 -9.68 -8.26 13.03
C ILE A 221 -9.74 -9.10 11.77
N GLY A 222 -8.92 -8.72 10.77
CA GLY A 222 -8.91 -9.34 9.43
C GLY A 222 -8.25 -10.71 9.43
N ILE A 223 -8.25 -11.33 10.59
CA ILE A 223 -7.93 -12.72 10.82
C ILE A 223 -9.26 -13.45 10.67
N THR A 224 -9.51 -13.98 9.46
CA THR A 224 -10.60 -14.95 9.35
C THR A 224 -10.46 -15.94 10.50
N ARG A 225 -11.58 -16.43 11.04
CA ARG A 225 -11.59 -17.39 12.15
C ARG A 225 -10.61 -18.57 11.91
N LYS A 226 -10.38 -18.94 10.64
CA LYS A 226 -9.38 -19.93 10.22
C LYS A 226 -7.92 -19.47 10.41
N VAL A 227 -7.60 -18.21 10.19
CA VAL A 227 -6.25 -17.66 10.34
C VAL A 227 -5.94 -17.40 11.82
N ALA A 228 -6.93 -16.94 12.60
CA ALA A 228 -6.83 -16.82 14.06
C ALA A 228 -6.58 -18.19 14.71
N LEU A 229 -7.36 -19.20 14.32
CA LEU A 229 -7.15 -20.59 14.77
C LEU A 229 -5.77 -21.15 14.38
N LYS A 230 -5.29 -20.88 13.16
CA LYS A 230 -3.95 -21.30 12.74
C LYS A 230 -2.83 -20.63 13.57
N ARG A 231 -2.98 -19.36 13.94
CA ARG A 231 -2.01 -18.65 14.80
C ARG A 231 -2.00 -19.21 16.22
N ILE A 232 -3.17 -19.53 16.77
CA ILE A 232 -3.31 -20.12 18.11
C ILE A 232 -2.78 -21.57 18.12
N LEU A 233 -2.98 -22.32 17.03
CA LEU A 233 -2.59 -23.73 16.94
C LEU A 233 -1.17 -23.95 16.43
N LYS A 234 -0.48 -22.91 15.93
CA LYS A 234 0.92 -23.03 15.47
C LYS A 234 1.89 -23.49 16.57
N PRO A 235 1.81 -22.96 17.81
CA PRO A 235 2.67 -23.46 18.90
C PRO A 235 2.45 -24.93 19.23
N LEU A 236 1.23 -25.46 19.07
CA LEU A 236 0.89 -26.84 19.38
C LEU A 236 1.45 -27.85 18.38
N LYS A 237 1.80 -27.43 17.17
CA LYS A 237 2.42 -28.30 16.15
C LYS A 237 3.94 -28.39 16.26
N GLU A 238 4.59 -27.46 16.95
CA GLU A 238 6.03 -27.48 17.21
C GLU A 238 6.37 -28.31 18.44
N PHE A 239 5.38 -28.77 19.23
CA PHE A 239 5.53 -29.74 20.31
C PHE A 239 5.28 -31.19 19.81
N GLN A 240 6.01 -31.62 18.79
CA GLN A 240 6.10 -33.05 18.46
C GLN A 240 7.34 -33.67 19.12
N TRP A 241 7.05 -34.30 20.28
CA TRP A 241 7.66 -35.49 20.82
C TRP A 241 9.19 -35.65 20.66
N ILE A 242 9.91 -35.30 21.73
CA ILE A 242 11.09 -36.01 22.14
C ILE A 242 10.55 -37.18 22.99
N GLY A 243 10.57 -38.36 22.43
CA GLY A 243 10.25 -39.61 23.05
C GLY A 243 10.83 -40.71 22.21
#